data_5fbe81b8cdf259c228fcedc57e863a94
#
_entry.id   5fbe81b8cdf259c228fcedc57e863a94
#
_cell.length_a   1.000
_cell.length_b   1.000
_cell.length_c   1.000
_cell.angle_alpha   90.00
_cell.angle_beta   90.00
_cell.angle_gamma   90.00
#
_symmetry.space_group_name_H-M   'P 1'
#
loop_
_entity.id
_entity.type
_entity.pdbx_description
1 polymer ?
#
loop_
_entity_poly.entity_id
_entity_poly.type
_entity_poly.pdbx_seq_one_letter_code
_entity_poly.pdbx_strand_id
1 'polypeptide(L)'
;ETALQTLGSPIWLRCAVGPRGRGSIVIKTAAEGAFWIEYWRRQNTDDSPDVWLAHEYLPGRNLNWTSVWNNGQLTASAAGERLKYFMAQVAISGVTGNVSHCQLIDSSEIQNTAIQAVTLADDHPHGIYAVDLREDINGKALVTEINARNAFRPLLYAAGGVNFPAILVESLLGTDGNGDFNCEQITLGLEMVRGMDFAPMFRETSDIPWRALSYES
;
A
#
# COMPACT_ATOMS: atom_id res chain seq x y z
N GLU A 1 7.35 -26.04 -8.58
CA GLU A 1 6.61 -27.19 -8.04
C GLU A 1 6.64 -27.16 -6.51
N THR A 2 7.83 -27.13 -5.90
CA THR A 2 7.99 -27.07 -4.44
C THR A 2 7.20 -25.92 -3.79
N ALA A 3 7.20 -24.72 -4.38
CA ALA A 3 6.45 -23.59 -3.85
C ALA A 3 4.93 -23.85 -3.79
N LEU A 4 4.36 -24.48 -4.82
CA LEU A 4 2.95 -24.86 -4.86
C LEU A 4 2.61 -25.95 -3.81
N GLN A 5 3.54 -26.85 -3.55
CA GLN A 5 3.39 -27.88 -2.52
C GLN A 5 3.44 -27.29 -1.11
N THR A 6 4.30 -26.27 -0.90
CA THR A 6 4.51 -25.65 0.42
C THR A 6 3.45 -24.59 0.74
N LEU A 7 3.11 -23.74 -0.22
CA LEU A 7 2.23 -22.57 -0.03
C LEU A 7 0.77 -22.86 -0.38
N GLY A 8 0.49 -23.99 -1.03
CA GLY A 8 -0.82 -24.30 -1.60
C GLY A 8 -1.01 -23.69 -3.00
N SER A 9 -2.21 -23.86 -3.56
CA SER A 9 -2.60 -23.31 -4.86
C SER A 9 -3.89 -22.51 -4.73
N PRO A 10 -3.98 -21.34 -5.34
CA PRO A 10 -2.99 -20.64 -6.15
C PRO A 10 -1.87 -19.97 -5.34
N ILE A 11 -0.76 -19.61 -5.99
CA ILE A 11 0.31 -18.78 -5.43
C ILE A 11 0.49 -17.50 -6.23
N TRP A 12 1.07 -16.48 -5.59
CA TRP A 12 1.48 -15.24 -6.21
C TRP A 12 2.95 -15.32 -6.61
N LEU A 13 3.23 -15.25 -7.90
CA LEU A 13 4.59 -15.23 -8.45
C LEU A 13 4.94 -13.81 -8.88
N ARG A 14 6.13 -13.32 -8.52
CA ARG A 14 6.63 -12.01 -8.95
C ARG A 14 8.14 -12.00 -9.12
N CYS A 15 8.65 -11.03 -9.90
CA CYS A 15 10.07 -10.73 -9.92
C CYS A 15 10.52 -10.20 -8.55
N ALA A 16 11.71 -10.59 -8.10
CA ALA A 16 12.30 -10.09 -6.86
C ALA A 16 12.61 -8.59 -6.93
N VAL A 17 12.96 -8.10 -8.12
CA VAL A 17 13.28 -6.70 -8.39
C VAL A 17 12.43 -6.21 -9.56
N GLY A 18 11.91 -5.01 -9.44
CA GLY A 18 11.13 -4.36 -10.51
C GLY A 18 10.00 -3.49 -9.96
N PRO A 19 9.65 -2.41 -10.66
CA PRO A 19 8.63 -1.47 -10.20
C PRO A 19 7.21 -1.96 -10.49
N ARG A 20 6.25 -1.54 -9.65
CA ARG A 20 4.81 -1.53 -9.92
C ARG A 20 4.18 -2.90 -10.23
N GLY A 21 4.62 -3.97 -9.59
CA GLY A 21 4.07 -5.30 -9.81
C GLY A 21 4.42 -5.91 -11.17
N ARG A 22 5.47 -5.40 -11.83
CA ARG A 22 5.97 -5.95 -13.09
C ARG A 22 6.31 -7.43 -12.94
N GLY A 23 5.85 -8.24 -13.87
CA GLY A 23 6.07 -9.69 -13.85
C GLY A 23 5.22 -10.44 -12.82
N SER A 24 4.32 -9.77 -12.10
CA SER A 24 3.44 -10.43 -11.14
C SER A 24 2.29 -11.17 -11.83
N ILE A 25 2.00 -12.37 -11.34
CA ILE A 25 0.90 -13.21 -11.82
C ILE A 25 0.43 -14.16 -10.72
N VAL A 26 -0.84 -14.54 -10.78
CA VAL A 26 -1.36 -15.67 -9.99
C VAL A 26 -1.19 -16.94 -10.82
N ILE A 27 -0.57 -17.96 -10.26
CA ILE A 27 -0.39 -19.25 -10.92
C ILE A 27 -1.00 -20.39 -10.10
N LYS A 28 -1.53 -21.39 -10.79
CA LYS A 28 -2.14 -22.58 -10.20
C LYS A 28 -1.31 -23.84 -10.41
N THR A 29 -0.43 -23.82 -11.40
CA THR A 29 0.39 -24.95 -11.80
C THR A 29 1.85 -24.56 -12.02
N ALA A 30 2.75 -25.51 -11.86
CA ALA A 30 4.17 -25.32 -12.15
C ALA A 30 4.44 -24.95 -13.62
N ALA A 31 3.63 -25.48 -14.53
CA ALA A 31 3.75 -25.19 -15.96
C ALA A 31 3.43 -23.72 -16.28
N GLU A 32 2.39 -23.14 -15.65
CA GLU A 32 2.08 -21.72 -15.78
C GLU A 32 3.24 -20.84 -15.29
N GLY A 33 3.82 -21.19 -14.14
CA GLY A 33 4.97 -20.48 -13.60
C GLY A 33 6.21 -20.55 -14.50
N ALA A 34 6.53 -21.73 -15.00
CA ALA A 34 7.66 -21.92 -15.92
C ALA A 34 7.48 -21.13 -17.22
N PHE A 35 6.28 -21.20 -17.82
CA PHE A 35 5.96 -20.41 -19.00
C PHE A 35 6.11 -18.90 -18.76
N TRP A 36 5.60 -18.39 -17.61
CA TRP A 36 5.64 -16.98 -17.27
C TRP A 36 7.07 -16.47 -17.06
N ILE A 37 7.89 -17.22 -16.35
CA ILE A 37 9.31 -16.91 -16.14
C ILE A 37 10.05 -16.85 -17.48
N GLU A 38 9.85 -17.84 -18.34
CA GLU A 38 10.49 -17.90 -19.65
C GLU A 38 10.01 -16.77 -20.58
N TYR A 39 8.71 -16.43 -20.54
CA TYR A 39 8.18 -15.28 -21.28
C TYR A 39 8.91 -14.00 -20.89
N TRP A 40 9.05 -13.72 -19.60
CA TRP A 40 9.73 -12.53 -19.12
C TRP A 40 11.23 -12.50 -19.42
N ARG A 41 11.90 -13.63 -19.35
CA ARG A 41 13.31 -13.75 -19.78
C ARG A 41 13.52 -13.35 -21.22
N ARG A 42 12.60 -13.69 -22.10
CA ARG A 42 12.68 -13.33 -23.54
C ARG A 42 12.37 -11.87 -23.81
N GLN A 43 11.56 -11.23 -22.96
CA GLN A 43 11.18 -9.82 -23.15
C GLN A 43 12.25 -8.85 -22.66
N ASN A 44 13.09 -9.26 -21.73
CA ASN A 44 14.10 -8.40 -21.11
C ASN A 44 15.49 -8.75 -21.62
N THR A 45 16.09 -7.84 -22.34
CA THR A 45 17.43 -8.04 -22.92
C THR A 45 18.57 -7.73 -21.94
N ASP A 46 18.38 -6.81 -20.96
CA ASP A 46 19.50 -6.38 -20.10
C ASP A 46 19.19 -6.39 -18.59
N ASP A 47 17.93 -6.41 -18.16
CA ASP A 47 17.53 -6.35 -16.73
C ASP A 47 16.57 -7.49 -16.35
N SER A 48 16.73 -8.67 -16.93
CA SER A 48 15.91 -9.82 -16.53
C SER A 48 16.20 -10.17 -15.08
N PRO A 49 15.25 -10.07 -14.17
CA PRO A 49 15.47 -10.58 -12.84
C PRO A 49 15.62 -12.09 -12.90
N ASP A 50 16.82 -12.57 -12.61
CA ASP A 50 17.07 -14.01 -12.49
C ASP A 50 16.39 -14.62 -11.26
N VAL A 51 15.90 -13.76 -10.35
CA VAL A 51 15.28 -14.16 -9.09
C VAL A 51 13.78 -13.89 -9.11
N TRP A 52 13.03 -14.96 -8.90
CA TRP A 52 11.58 -14.94 -8.77
C TRP A 52 11.16 -15.34 -7.36
N LEU A 53 10.16 -14.65 -6.83
CA LEU A 53 9.60 -14.92 -5.52
C LEU A 53 8.22 -15.53 -5.68
N ALA A 54 7.98 -16.59 -4.93
CA ALA A 54 6.67 -17.21 -4.80
C ALA A 54 6.12 -16.90 -3.40
N HIS A 55 4.92 -16.38 -3.35
CA HIS A 55 4.23 -16.03 -2.11
C HIS A 55 2.88 -16.74 -2.05
N GLU A 56 2.35 -16.86 -0.85
CA GLU A 56 0.95 -17.20 -0.64
C GLU A 56 0.05 -16.22 -1.41
N TYR A 57 -1.02 -16.73 -2.02
CA TYR A 57 -2.01 -15.89 -2.67
C TYR A 57 -2.97 -15.30 -1.63
N LEU A 58 -3.03 -14.00 -1.56
CA LEU A 58 -3.86 -13.25 -0.63
C LEU A 58 -5.03 -12.59 -1.40
N PRO A 59 -6.25 -13.18 -1.39
CA PRO A 59 -7.37 -12.72 -2.20
C PRO A 59 -8.13 -11.52 -1.62
N GLY A 60 -7.94 -11.20 -0.36
CA GLY A 60 -8.73 -10.21 0.36
C GLY A 60 -8.38 -8.75 0.08
N ARG A 61 -8.79 -7.86 0.98
CA ARG A 61 -8.60 -6.40 0.87
C ARG A 61 -7.13 -6.04 0.71
N ASN A 62 -6.87 -4.98 -0.05
CA ASN A 62 -5.52 -4.43 -0.23
C ASN A 62 -5.37 -3.17 0.62
N LEU A 63 -4.62 -3.29 1.70
CA LEU A 63 -4.52 -2.32 2.77
C LEU A 63 -3.15 -1.62 2.75
N ASN A 64 -3.12 -0.42 3.31
CA ASN A 64 -1.89 0.30 3.61
C ASN A 64 -2.00 0.93 4.99
N TRP A 65 -0.93 0.85 5.76
CA TRP A 65 -0.79 1.60 7.00
C TRP A 65 0.43 2.51 6.87
N THR A 66 0.22 3.82 7.00
CA THR A 66 1.30 4.82 6.95
C THR A 66 1.51 5.41 8.31
N SER A 67 2.76 5.66 8.67
CA SER A 67 3.17 6.16 9.98
C SER A 67 4.32 7.13 9.90
N VAL A 68 4.42 8.02 10.90
CA VAL A 68 5.59 8.87 11.19
C VAL A 68 6.17 8.44 12.51
N TRP A 69 7.48 8.31 12.54
CA TRP A 69 8.27 7.93 13.71
C TRP A 69 9.30 8.99 14.03
N ASN A 70 9.50 9.25 15.30
CA ASN A 70 10.53 10.14 15.81
C ASN A 70 11.40 9.38 16.82
N ASN A 71 12.63 9.04 16.43
CA ASN A 71 13.60 8.36 17.29
C ASN A 71 13.02 7.13 18.01
N GLY A 72 12.41 6.22 17.27
CA GLY A 72 11.83 4.98 17.77
C GLY A 72 10.40 5.11 18.32
N GLN A 73 9.86 6.32 18.41
CA GLN A 73 8.51 6.57 18.90
C GLN A 73 7.54 6.83 17.76
N LEU A 74 6.40 6.14 17.75
CA LEU A 74 5.31 6.38 16.80
C LEU A 74 4.63 7.71 17.14
N THR A 75 4.66 8.65 16.19
CA THR A 75 4.07 10.00 16.36
C THR A 75 2.65 10.04 15.78
N ALA A 76 2.45 9.48 14.59
CA ALA A 76 1.16 9.47 13.93
C ALA A 76 1.02 8.25 13.03
N SER A 77 -0.21 7.75 12.85
CA SER A 77 -0.49 6.71 11.88
C SER A 77 -1.92 6.78 11.37
N ALA A 78 -2.14 6.26 10.17
CA ALA A 78 -3.46 6.07 9.59
C ALA A 78 -3.46 4.91 8.60
N ALA A 79 -4.64 4.36 8.36
CA ALA A 79 -4.82 3.25 7.43
C ALA A 79 -5.72 3.63 6.25
N GLY A 80 -5.46 2.99 5.12
CA GLY A 80 -6.27 3.14 3.93
C GLY A 80 -6.40 1.85 3.15
N GLU A 81 -7.45 1.75 2.36
CA GLU A 81 -7.73 0.63 1.47
C GLU A 81 -7.63 1.06 0.01
N ARG A 82 -7.04 0.22 -0.82
CA ARG A 82 -7.00 0.37 -2.28
C ARG A 82 -8.19 -0.35 -2.89
N LEU A 83 -9.15 0.42 -3.41
CA LEU A 83 -10.38 -0.13 -3.98
C LEU A 83 -10.23 -0.46 -5.47
N LYS A 84 -9.57 0.42 -6.23
CA LYS A 84 -9.36 0.22 -7.68
C LYS A 84 -7.99 0.72 -8.13
N TYR A 85 -7.49 0.13 -9.21
CA TYR A 85 -6.27 0.54 -9.88
C TYR A 85 -6.55 1.05 -11.29
N PHE A 86 -5.73 1.98 -11.77
CA PHE A 86 -5.73 2.34 -13.19
C PHE A 86 -5.36 1.12 -14.03
N MET A 87 -6.06 0.94 -15.13
CA MET A 87 -5.78 -0.12 -16.11
C MET A 87 -5.73 -1.54 -15.51
N ALA A 88 -6.41 -1.77 -14.39
CA ALA A 88 -6.46 -3.10 -13.77
C ALA A 88 -6.97 -4.18 -14.73
N GLN A 89 -7.87 -3.81 -15.66
CA GLN A 89 -8.47 -4.72 -16.63
C GLN A 89 -7.47 -5.26 -17.67
N VAL A 90 -6.38 -4.52 -17.92
CA VAL A 90 -5.34 -4.93 -18.88
C VAL A 90 -4.09 -5.48 -18.20
N ALA A 91 -4.00 -5.36 -16.89
CA ALA A 91 -2.93 -5.97 -16.11
C ALA A 91 -3.27 -7.42 -15.79
N ILE A 92 -2.43 -8.37 -16.20
CA ILE A 92 -2.65 -9.80 -15.96
C ILE A 92 -2.85 -10.11 -14.47
N SER A 93 -2.12 -9.41 -13.61
CA SER A 93 -2.24 -9.54 -12.15
C SER A 93 -3.44 -8.78 -11.55
N GLY A 94 -4.12 -7.92 -12.32
CA GLY A 94 -5.11 -6.97 -11.81
C GLY A 94 -4.53 -5.83 -10.96
N VAL A 95 -3.21 -5.81 -10.73
CA VAL A 95 -2.51 -4.83 -9.90
C VAL A 95 -1.50 -4.06 -10.74
N THR A 96 -1.62 -2.74 -10.78
CA THR A 96 -0.75 -1.88 -11.60
C THR A 96 0.16 -0.96 -10.78
N GLY A 97 0.06 -1.00 -9.45
CA GLY A 97 0.75 -0.07 -8.55
C GLY A 97 0.21 1.38 -8.59
N ASN A 98 -0.72 1.70 -9.49
CA ASN A 98 -1.35 3.00 -9.61
C ASN A 98 -2.81 2.95 -9.14
N VAL A 99 -3.05 3.33 -7.90
CA VAL A 99 -4.39 3.35 -7.31
C VAL A 99 -5.21 4.51 -7.91
N SER A 100 -6.42 4.20 -8.38
CA SER A 100 -7.38 5.18 -8.90
C SER A 100 -8.50 5.50 -7.91
N HIS A 101 -8.83 4.57 -7.03
CA HIS A 101 -9.86 4.73 -6.00
C HIS A 101 -9.39 4.11 -4.69
N CYS A 102 -9.49 4.84 -3.61
CA CYS A 102 -9.06 4.43 -2.26
C CYS A 102 -9.92 5.12 -1.19
N GLN A 103 -9.87 4.58 0.03
CA GLN A 103 -10.59 5.12 1.18
C GLN A 103 -9.75 5.06 2.45
N LEU A 104 -10.09 5.92 3.42
CA LEU A 104 -9.60 5.80 4.79
C LEU A 104 -10.41 4.76 5.56
N ILE A 105 -9.71 3.94 6.32
CA ILE A 105 -10.32 2.88 7.14
C ILE A 105 -9.83 2.98 8.58
N ASP A 106 -10.55 2.34 9.49
CA ASP A 106 -10.07 2.12 10.84
C ASP A 106 -8.78 1.26 10.82
N SER A 107 -7.78 1.69 11.56
CA SER A 107 -6.49 1.01 11.64
C SER A 107 -6.42 -0.08 12.72
N SER A 108 -7.41 -0.19 13.59
CA SER A 108 -7.38 -1.03 14.81
C SER A 108 -7.01 -2.49 14.54
N GLU A 109 -7.48 -3.07 13.42
CA GLU A 109 -7.23 -4.46 13.05
C GLU A 109 -5.81 -4.72 12.53
N ILE A 110 -5.16 -3.71 11.93
CA ILE A 110 -3.86 -3.87 11.23
C ILE A 110 -2.70 -3.14 11.91
N GLN A 111 -2.98 -2.19 12.78
CA GLN A 111 -1.97 -1.33 13.41
C GLN A 111 -0.90 -2.13 14.14
N ASN A 112 -1.29 -3.08 14.99
CA ASN A 112 -0.32 -3.86 15.75
C ASN A 112 0.59 -4.69 14.84
N THR A 113 0.05 -5.30 13.78
CA THR A 113 0.82 -6.05 12.79
C THR A 113 1.82 -5.13 12.06
N ALA A 114 1.37 -3.92 11.68
CA ALA A 114 2.20 -2.95 10.99
C ALA A 114 3.31 -2.37 11.89
N ILE A 115 3.01 -2.05 13.16
CA ILE A 115 4.00 -1.59 14.15
C ILE A 115 5.08 -2.68 14.33
N GLN A 116 4.68 -3.92 14.56
CA GLN A 116 5.62 -5.04 14.69
C GLN A 116 6.50 -5.21 13.44
N ALA A 117 5.93 -5.08 12.26
CA ALA A 117 6.70 -5.19 11.01
C ALA A 117 7.76 -4.09 10.89
N VAL A 118 7.42 -2.83 11.23
CA VAL A 118 8.38 -1.71 11.21
C VAL A 118 9.48 -1.93 12.24
N THR A 119 9.13 -2.25 13.49
CA THR A 119 10.11 -2.42 14.58
C THR A 119 10.99 -3.66 14.44
N LEU A 120 10.55 -4.67 13.69
CA LEU A 120 11.40 -5.82 13.32
C LEU A 120 12.36 -5.49 12.15
N ALA A 121 11.97 -4.57 11.28
CA ALA A 121 12.80 -4.15 10.15
C ALA A 121 13.81 -3.06 10.53
N ASP A 122 13.48 -2.24 11.51
CA ASP A 122 14.30 -1.12 12.00
C ASP A 122 14.09 -1.02 13.53
N ASP A 123 15.14 -1.23 14.30
CA ASP A 123 15.12 -1.20 15.76
C ASP A 123 15.02 0.23 16.33
N HIS A 124 15.23 1.23 15.47
CA HIS A 124 15.12 2.64 15.86
C HIS A 124 14.46 3.50 14.75
N PRO A 125 13.20 3.20 14.39
CA PRO A 125 12.56 3.82 13.24
C PRO A 125 12.49 5.34 13.38
N HIS A 126 12.80 6.06 12.29
CA HIS A 126 12.75 7.50 12.20
C HIS A 126 12.29 7.93 10.80
N GLY A 127 11.32 8.84 10.73
CA GLY A 127 10.74 9.28 9.46
C GLY A 127 9.43 8.59 9.11
N ILE A 128 9.14 8.44 7.82
CA ILE A 128 7.88 7.89 7.33
C ILE A 128 8.06 6.44 6.89
N TYR A 129 7.20 5.58 7.40
CA TYR A 129 7.07 4.18 6.98
C TYR A 129 5.67 3.91 6.46
N ALA A 130 5.58 3.24 5.32
CA ALA A 130 4.34 2.76 4.77
C ALA A 130 4.40 1.24 4.65
N VAL A 131 3.51 0.56 5.34
CA VAL A 131 3.37 -0.90 5.33
C VAL A 131 2.21 -1.26 4.42
N ASP A 132 2.49 -2.03 3.39
CA ASP A 132 1.47 -2.61 2.52
C ASP A 132 1.07 -3.97 3.07
N LEU A 133 -0.24 -4.17 3.24
CA LEU A 133 -0.81 -5.42 3.73
C LEU A 133 -1.87 -5.93 2.77
N ARG A 134 -2.09 -7.23 2.81
CA ARG A 134 -3.19 -7.85 2.09
C ARG A 134 -3.82 -8.96 2.93
N GLU A 135 -5.13 -9.08 2.86
CA GLU A 135 -5.84 -10.10 3.61
C GLU A 135 -5.79 -11.46 2.93
N ASP A 136 -5.65 -12.49 3.75
CA ASP A 136 -5.83 -13.87 3.35
C ASP A 136 -7.32 -14.20 3.13
N ILE A 137 -7.61 -15.46 2.86
CA ILE A 137 -8.99 -15.94 2.64
C ILE A 137 -9.87 -15.83 3.90
N ASN A 138 -9.29 -15.72 5.08
CA ASN A 138 -9.98 -15.59 6.36
C ASN A 138 -10.12 -14.14 6.82
N GLY A 139 -9.64 -13.17 6.02
CA GLY A 139 -9.65 -11.75 6.37
C GLY A 139 -8.48 -11.31 7.27
N LYS A 140 -7.49 -12.17 7.51
CA LYS A 140 -6.30 -11.81 8.28
C LYS A 140 -5.34 -11.00 7.40
N ALA A 141 -4.98 -9.79 7.83
CA ALA A 141 -4.04 -8.94 7.13
C ALA A 141 -2.59 -9.42 7.35
N LEU A 142 -1.88 -9.65 6.26
CA LEU A 142 -0.48 -10.05 6.22
C LEU A 142 0.36 -8.98 5.53
N VAL A 143 1.56 -8.71 6.04
CA VAL A 143 2.49 -7.73 5.48
C VAL A 143 3.06 -8.24 4.16
N THR A 144 3.00 -7.42 3.12
CA THR A 144 3.55 -7.74 1.80
C THR A 144 4.78 -6.91 1.44
N GLU A 145 4.88 -5.68 1.97
CA GLU A 145 5.99 -4.76 1.69
C GLU A 145 6.08 -3.67 2.76
N ILE A 146 7.30 -3.21 3.07
CA ILE A 146 7.56 -2.02 3.88
C ILE A 146 8.33 -1.01 3.03
N ASN A 147 7.84 0.22 2.98
CA ASN A 147 8.46 1.32 2.27
C ASN A 147 8.87 2.42 3.27
N ALA A 148 10.17 2.70 3.41
CA ALA A 148 10.69 3.79 4.24
C ALA A 148 10.56 5.15 3.52
N ARG A 149 9.34 5.50 3.13
CA ARG A 149 8.99 6.73 2.40
C ARG A 149 7.48 6.93 2.37
N ASN A 150 7.05 8.14 1.98
CA ASN A 150 5.66 8.34 1.58
C ASN A 150 5.27 7.36 0.46
N ALA A 151 4.22 6.62 0.70
CA ALA A 151 3.62 5.69 -0.23
C ALA A 151 2.09 5.83 -0.21
N PHE A 152 1.39 4.94 -0.91
CA PHE A 152 -0.06 4.98 -1.01
C PHE A 152 -0.58 6.32 -1.59
N ARG A 153 -1.34 7.10 -0.82
CA ARG A 153 -1.96 8.37 -1.27
C ARG A 153 -1.88 9.43 -0.17
N PRO A 154 -0.75 10.17 -0.06
CA PRO A 154 -0.59 11.19 0.98
C PRO A 154 -1.71 12.22 1.00
N LEU A 155 -2.25 12.57 -0.18
CA LEU A 155 -3.34 13.53 -0.30
C LEU A 155 -4.66 13.04 0.33
N LEU A 156 -4.95 11.73 0.25
CA LEU A 156 -6.12 11.14 0.94
C LEU A 156 -5.98 11.29 2.46
N TYR A 157 -4.81 10.98 3.00
CA TYR A 157 -4.53 11.12 4.42
C TYR A 157 -4.64 12.58 4.87
N ALA A 158 -4.04 13.51 4.13
CA ALA A 158 -4.09 14.93 4.43
C ALA A 158 -5.54 15.47 4.40
N ALA A 159 -6.32 15.08 3.40
CA ALA A 159 -7.74 15.44 3.30
C ALA A 159 -8.59 14.85 4.45
N GLY A 160 -8.18 13.70 4.97
CA GLY A 160 -8.83 13.04 6.12
C GLY A 160 -8.31 13.47 7.48
N GLY A 161 -7.42 14.48 7.55
CA GLY A 161 -6.96 15.06 8.80
C GLY A 161 -5.52 14.69 9.21
N VAL A 162 -4.80 13.85 8.45
CA VAL A 162 -3.43 13.42 8.79
C VAL A 162 -2.44 13.79 7.70
N ASN A 163 -1.78 14.91 7.83
CA ASN A 163 -0.75 15.37 6.89
C ASN A 163 0.64 14.85 7.30
N PHE A 164 0.96 13.62 6.95
CA PHE A 164 2.24 12.98 7.28
C PHE A 164 3.49 13.79 6.89
N PRO A 165 3.57 14.41 5.69
CA PRO A 165 4.69 15.29 5.37
C PRO A 165 4.84 16.47 6.31
N ALA A 166 3.76 17.12 6.73
CA ALA A 166 3.81 18.24 7.67
C ALA A 166 4.29 17.75 9.05
N ILE A 167 3.71 16.65 9.55
CA ILE A 167 4.11 16.05 10.85
C ILE A 167 5.61 15.73 10.86
N LEU A 168 6.14 15.16 9.77
CA LEU A 168 7.57 14.87 9.67
C LEU A 168 8.42 16.14 9.72
N VAL A 169 8.05 17.18 8.97
CA VAL A 169 8.79 18.45 8.95
C VAL A 169 8.79 19.11 10.33
N GLU A 170 7.66 19.16 11.01
CA GLU A 170 7.54 19.69 12.36
C GLU A 170 8.41 18.92 13.36
N SER A 171 8.38 17.60 13.30
CA SER A 171 9.24 16.74 14.13
C SER A 171 10.73 17.01 13.90
N LEU A 172 11.15 17.22 12.64
CA LEU A 172 12.55 17.49 12.30
C LEU A 172 13.00 18.89 12.71
N LEU A 173 12.11 19.87 12.72
CA LEU A 173 12.43 21.24 13.11
C LEU A 173 12.40 21.46 14.63
N GLY A 174 11.98 20.43 15.39
CA GLY A 174 11.78 20.58 16.84
C GLY A 174 10.71 21.62 17.17
N THR A 175 9.91 21.98 16.21
CA THR A 175 8.70 22.75 16.39
C THR A 175 7.58 21.78 16.75
N ASP A 176 7.81 20.95 17.79
CA ASP A 176 6.74 20.20 18.44
C ASP A 176 5.74 21.23 18.95
N GLY A 177 5.13 21.90 17.97
CA GLY A 177 4.06 22.82 18.20
C GLY A 177 3.01 22.05 18.98
N ASN A 178 2.30 22.73 19.86
CA ASN A 178 1.08 22.29 20.52
C ASN A 178 -0.02 21.82 19.53
N GLY A 179 0.37 21.35 18.36
CA GLY A 179 -0.48 20.58 17.45
C GLY A 179 -0.58 19.19 18.03
N ASP A 180 -1.51 18.98 18.94
CA ASP A 180 -2.13 17.70 19.17
C ASP A 180 -2.59 17.20 17.79
N PHE A 181 -1.71 16.50 17.05
CA PHE A 181 -2.15 15.69 15.92
C PHE A 181 -3.01 14.58 16.51
N ASN A 182 -4.23 14.98 16.78
CA ASN A 182 -5.22 14.10 17.37
C ASN A 182 -5.64 13.13 16.26
N CYS A 183 -4.99 11.95 16.21
CA CYS A 183 -5.41 10.86 15.34
C CYS A 183 -6.89 10.44 15.57
N GLU A 184 -7.52 10.95 16.62
CA GLU A 184 -8.96 10.77 16.91
C GLU A 184 -9.87 11.54 15.94
N GLN A 185 -9.33 12.42 15.10
CA GLN A 185 -10.12 13.22 14.14
C GLN A 185 -10.01 12.74 12.69
N ILE A 186 -9.53 11.52 12.47
CA ILE A 186 -9.48 10.97 11.10
C ILE A 186 -10.88 10.76 10.56
N THR A 187 -11.18 11.33 9.39
CA THR A 187 -12.45 11.15 8.69
C THR A 187 -12.50 9.73 8.08
N LEU A 188 -12.91 8.75 8.87
CA LEU A 188 -13.07 7.37 8.41
C LEU A 188 -14.11 7.29 7.30
N GLY A 189 -13.87 6.42 6.32
CA GLY A 189 -14.74 6.28 5.15
C GLY A 189 -14.54 7.35 4.09
N LEU A 190 -13.70 8.37 4.31
CA LEU A 190 -13.37 9.33 3.27
C LEU A 190 -12.79 8.60 2.06
N GLU A 191 -13.44 8.72 0.93
CA GLU A 191 -13.00 8.16 -0.33
C GLU A 191 -12.32 9.22 -1.19
N MET A 192 -11.33 8.79 -1.97
CA MET A 192 -10.70 9.59 -3.01
C MET A 192 -10.69 8.83 -4.32
N VAL A 193 -11.15 9.48 -5.39
CA VAL A 193 -10.92 9.05 -6.77
C VAL A 193 -10.02 10.04 -7.47
N ARG A 194 -9.19 9.54 -8.39
CA ARG A 194 -8.41 10.37 -9.28
C ARG A 194 -8.41 9.80 -10.70
N GLY A 195 -8.32 10.69 -11.67
CA GLY A 195 -8.05 10.34 -13.06
C GLY A 195 -6.63 10.69 -13.47
N MET A 196 -6.34 10.49 -14.75
CA MET A 196 -5.10 11.00 -15.36
C MET A 196 -5.27 12.47 -15.77
N ASP A 197 -6.51 12.87 -16.11
CA ASP A 197 -6.84 14.15 -16.72
C ASP A 197 -7.72 15.03 -15.83
N PHE A 198 -7.95 14.66 -14.59
CA PHE A 198 -8.69 15.46 -13.62
C PHE A 198 -8.08 15.43 -12.23
N ALA A 199 -8.31 16.50 -11.48
CA ALA A 199 -7.86 16.59 -10.08
C ALA A 199 -8.53 15.54 -9.21
N PRO A 200 -7.87 15.10 -8.13
CA PRO A 200 -8.48 14.21 -7.16
C PRO A 200 -9.80 14.76 -6.62
N MET A 201 -10.80 13.91 -6.51
CA MET A 201 -12.11 14.21 -5.94
C MET A 201 -12.34 13.35 -4.71
N PHE A 202 -13.09 13.90 -3.76
CA PHE A 202 -13.33 13.31 -2.45
C PHE A 202 -14.82 13.21 -2.16
N ARG A 203 -15.21 12.23 -1.36
CA ARG A 203 -16.53 12.13 -0.72
C ARG A 203 -16.41 11.40 0.61
N GLU A 204 -17.27 11.76 1.57
CA GLU A 204 -17.28 11.14 2.91
C GLU A 204 -18.19 9.92 2.99
N THR A 205 -19.22 9.86 2.16
CA THR A 205 -20.15 8.72 2.07
C THR A 205 -20.63 8.55 0.63
N SER A 206 -21.18 7.38 0.31
CA SER A 206 -21.74 7.10 -1.03
C SER A 206 -22.89 8.04 -1.42
N ASP A 207 -23.58 8.63 -0.46
CA ASP A 207 -24.74 9.50 -0.67
C ASP A 207 -24.36 10.96 -0.93
N ILE A 208 -23.08 11.32 -0.71
CA ILE A 208 -22.55 12.67 -0.95
C ILE A 208 -21.90 12.72 -2.33
N PRO A 209 -22.18 13.76 -3.15
CA PRO A 209 -21.50 13.95 -4.43
C PRO A 209 -20.00 14.12 -4.28
N TRP A 210 -19.24 13.67 -5.29
CA TRP A 210 -17.81 13.90 -5.38
C TRP A 210 -17.50 15.40 -5.45
N ARG A 211 -16.54 15.85 -4.64
CA ARG A 211 -16.04 17.23 -4.63
C ARG A 211 -14.54 17.30 -4.88
N ALA A 212 -14.07 18.30 -5.59
CA ALA A 212 -12.66 18.65 -5.66
C ALA A 212 -12.24 19.35 -4.35
N LEU A 213 -10.96 19.22 -3.97
CA LEU A 213 -10.41 20.08 -2.92
C LEU A 213 -10.42 21.54 -3.42
N SER A 214 -11.09 22.42 -2.69
CA SER A 214 -10.92 23.85 -2.86
C SER A 214 -9.65 24.26 -2.12
N TYR A 215 -8.64 24.72 -2.83
CA TYR A 215 -7.54 25.45 -2.22
C TYR A 215 -8.04 26.87 -1.99
N GLU A 216 -8.39 27.19 -0.75
CA GLU A 216 -8.51 28.59 -0.38
C GLU A 216 -7.10 29.18 -0.36
N SER A 217 -6.88 30.16 -1.23
CA SER A 217 -5.63 30.89 -1.43
C SER A 217 -5.35 31.84 -0.26
#